data_97feed35f07a4d34d21ae5769681aff6
#
_entry.id   97feed35f07a4d34d21ae5769681aff6
#
_cell.length_a   1.000
_cell.length_b   1.000
_cell.length_c   1.000
_cell.angle_alpha   90.00
_cell.angle_beta   90.00
_cell.angle_gamma   90.00
#
_symmetry.space_group_name_H-M   'P 1'
#
loop_
_entity.id
_entity.type
_entity.pdbx_description
1 polymer ?
#
loop_
_entity_poly.entity_id
_entity_poly.type
_entity_poly.pdbx_seq_one_letter_code
_entity_poly.pdbx_strand_id
1 'polypeptide(L)'
;MAMPSPVVVPASGKHSATVIMLHGLGDQGSSWAPVASQMGLSHCKFIFPSAATRPVSINMGAPCPAWADIKGLSPDSPDDEEGAKQAIEYVHKLIADEVAAGIPPSRVVVGGFSQGAAISCLSAMTHKEALGGCFLLSGWLMMRQKVPSMLSPSFLSDKVPVLHCHGTNDMIVPFLFGQVSSQAMEQMGANIDFKPYPGMAHESSPQELSDLQAFLKKCIPEAPPAPIPSDPSGLSVKELKGILKERGVDSSDCFEKSDLLAKVKSLL
;
A
#
# COMPACT_ATOMS: atom_id res chain seq x y z
N MET A 1 -5.87 -16.62 -15.31
CA MET A 1 -4.91 -17.54 -14.65
C MET A 1 -4.99 -17.33 -13.14
N ALA A 2 -4.73 -18.39 -12.33
CA ALA A 2 -4.74 -18.23 -10.88
C ALA A 2 -3.50 -17.44 -10.41
N MET A 3 -3.72 -16.45 -9.56
CA MET A 3 -2.62 -15.72 -8.91
C MET A 3 -1.99 -16.60 -7.83
N PRO A 4 -0.65 -16.58 -7.67
CA PRO A 4 0.01 -17.25 -6.55
C PRO A 4 -0.46 -16.69 -5.20
N SER A 5 -0.30 -17.47 -4.14
CA SER A 5 -0.55 -16.97 -2.77
C SER A 5 0.37 -15.80 -2.45
N PRO A 6 -0.14 -14.71 -1.88
CA PRO A 6 0.68 -13.56 -1.54
C PRO A 6 1.65 -13.88 -0.39
N VAL A 7 2.81 -13.21 -0.38
CA VAL A 7 3.65 -13.13 0.81
C VAL A 7 3.01 -12.14 1.78
N VAL A 8 2.84 -12.56 3.03
CA VAL A 8 2.23 -11.73 4.08
C VAL A 8 3.21 -11.53 5.22
N VAL A 9 3.47 -10.28 5.55
CA VAL A 9 4.20 -9.91 6.76
C VAL A 9 3.17 -9.38 7.77
N PRO A 10 2.89 -10.14 8.84
CA PRO A 10 1.88 -9.75 9.82
C PRO A 10 2.32 -8.51 10.61
N ALA A 11 1.36 -7.76 11.13
CA ALA A 11 1.62 -6.71 12.09
C ALA A 11 2.32 -7.30 13.33
N SER A 12 3.37 -6.64 13.82
CA SER A 12 4.05 -7.04 15.06
C SER A 12 3.33 -6.54 16.31
N GLY A 13 2.49 -5.51 16.15
CA GLY A 13 1.57 -4.97 17.16
C GLY A 13 0.12 -5.34 16.88
N LYS A 14 -0.81 -4.50 17.37
CA LYS A 14 -2.24 -4.66 17.08
C LYS A 14 -2.53 -4.30 15.62
N HIS A 15 -2.94 -5.29 14.83
CA HIS A 15 -3.28 -5.06 13.42
C HIS A 15 -4.45 -4.07 13.31
N SER A 16 -4.21 -2.92 12.71
CA SER A 16 -5.21 -1.86 12.51
C SER A 16 -5.10 -1.15 11.16
N ALA A 17 -4.14 -1.55 10.33
CA ALA A 17 -3.98 -1.04 8.96
C ALA A 17 -3.30 -2.09 8.08
N THR A 18 -3.50 -1.99 6.75
CA THR A 18 -2.90 -2.91 5.78
C THR A 18 -2.29 -2.13 4.62
N VAL A 19 -1.11 -2.55 4.19
CA VAL A 19 -0.46 -2.09 2.96
C VAL A 19 -0.38 -3.24 1.97
N ILE A 20 -0.93 -3.05 0.77
CA ILE A 20 -0.85 -4.00 -0.34
C ILE A 20 0.14 -3.43 -1.36
N MET A 21 1.25 -4.10 -1.61
CA MET A 21 2.30 -3.63 -2.51
C MET A 21 2.57 -4.60 -3.65
N LEU A 22 2.37 -4.12 -4.87
CA LEU A 22 2.52 -4.89 -6.10
C LEU A 22 3.92 -4.70 -6.70
N HIS A 23 4.52 -5.80 -7.15
CA HIS A 23 5.83 -5.81 -7.81
C HIS A 23 5.79 -5.37 -9.27
N GLY A 24 6.95 -5.03 -9.84
CA GLY A 24 7.12 -4.72 -11.26
C GLY A 24 7.07 -5.95 -12.17
N LEU A 25 7.10 -5.71 -13.49
CA LEU A 25 7.12 -6.77 -14.50
C LEU A 25 8.29 -7.74 -14.28
N GLY A 26 8.02 -9.03 -14.31
CA GLY A 26 9.04 -10.09 -14.19
C GLY A 26 9.52 -10.39 -12.78
N ASP A 27 9.09 -9.62 -11.79
CA ASP A 27 9.44 -9.77 -10.39
C ASP A 27 8.38 -10.60 -9.62
N GLN A 28 8.43 -10.61 -8.30
CA GLN A 28 7.50 -11.34 -7.42
C GLN A 28 7.38 -10.64 -6.07
N GLY A 29 6.28 -10.90 -5.35
CA GLY A 29 6.00 -10.25 -4.07
C GLY A 29 7.06 -10.46 -3.00
N SER A 30 7.73 -11.61 -2.99
CA SER A 30 8.81 -11.91 -2.03
C SER A 30 10.01 -10.96 -2.12
N SER A 31 10.29 -10.39 -3.29
CA SER A 31 11.38 -9.43 -3.48
C SER A 31 11.15 -8.13 -2.70
N TRP A 32 9.89 -7.76 -2.49
CA TRP A 32 9.50 -6.54 -1.79
C TRP A 32 9.19 -6.75 -0.31
N ALA A 33 9.06 -7.98 0.16
CA ALA A 33 8.76 -8.30 1.56
C ALA A 33 9.72 -7.63 2.58
N PRO A 34 11.05 -7.48 2.30
CA PRO A 34 11.94 -6.77 3.21
C PRO A 34 11.58 -5.31 3.47
N VAL A 35 10.84 -4.65 2.56
CA VAL A 35 10.39 -3.26 2.72
C VAL A 35 9.49 -3.10 3.96
N ALA A 36 8.70 -4.13 4.30
CA ALA A 36 7.82 -4.08 5.48
C ALA A 36 8.58 -3.74 6.78
N SER A 37 9.75 -4.35 6.98
CA SER A 37 10.57 -4.09 8.17
C SER A 37 11.16 -2.68 8.18
N GLN A 38 11.47 -2.13 7.00
CA GLN A 38 12.03 -0.79 6.87
C GLN A 38 10.99 0.30 7.16
N MET A 39 9.69 0.00 6.93
CA MET A 39 8.61 0.96 7.20
C MET A 39 8.40 1.23 8.69
N GLY A 40 8.77 0.30 9.58
CA GLY A 40 8.66 0.50 11.04
C GLY A 40 7.23 0.76 11.53
N LEU A 41 6.23 0.18 10.87
CA LEU A 41 4.80 0.35 11.18
C LEU A 41 4.29 -0.90 11.90
N SER A 42 4.45 -0.93 13.22
CA SER A 42 4.12 -2.11 14.05
C SER A 42 2.66 -2.58 13.92
N HIS A 43 1.76 -1.65 13.68
CA HIS A 43 0.31 -1.87 13.55
C HIS A 43 -0.13 -2.27 12.13
N CYS A 44 0.78 -2.27 11.15
CA CYS A 44 0.46 -2.58 9.76
C CYS A 44 0.78 -4.03 9.40
N LYS A 45 -0.16 -4.69 8.74
CA LYS A 45 0.07 -5.89 7.96
C LYS A 45 0.48 -5.47 6.55
N PHE A 46 1.49 -6.15 5.99
CA PHE A 46 1.89 -5.97 4.60
C PHE A 46 1.56 -7.21 3.78
N ILE A 47 0.97 -7.00 2.62
CA ILE A 47 0.61 -8.05 1.66
C ILE A 47 1.36 -7.76 0.36
N PHE A 48 2.18 -8.70 -0.06
CA PHE A 48 2.97 -8.65 -1.29
C PHE A 48 2.47 -9.77 -2.23
N PRO A 49 1.46 -9.48 -3.06
CA PRO A 49 0.96 -10.45 -4.01
C PRO A 49 1.94 -10.64 -5.16
N SER A 50 1.88 -11.80 -5.82
CA SER A 50 2.61 -12.08 -7.05
C SER A 50 1.66 -12.25 -8.21
N ALA A 51 2.02 -11.66 -9.35
CA ALA A 51 1.27 -11.81 -10.60
C ALA A 51 1.42 -13.24 -11.16
N ALA A 52 0.42 -13.70 -11.90
CA ALA A 52 0.52 -14.92 -12.67
C ALA A 52 1.52 -14.76 -13.84
N THR A 53 2.21 -15.85 -14.19
CA THR A 53 3.08 -15.89 -15.37
C THR A 53 2.23 -15.87 -16.63
N ARG A 54 2.52 -14.93 -17.55
CA ARG A 54 1.86 -14.79 -18.85
C ARG A 54 2.86 -14.39 -19.93
N PRO A 55 2.58 -14.65 -21.21
CA PRO A 55 3.33 -14.05 -22.31
C PRO A 55 3.26 -12.53 -22.24
N VAL A 56 4.38 -11.85 -22.51
CA VAL A 56 4.48 -10.38 -22.49
C VAL A 56 5.03 -9.87 -23.81
N SER A 57 4.25 -9.01 -24.49
CA SER A 57 4.53 -8.56 -25.86
C SER A 57 5.85 -7.80 -25.97
N ILE A 58 6.15 -6.89 -25.03
CA ILE A 58 7.42 -6.14 -25.05
C ILE A 58 8.65 -7.04 -24.86
N ASN A 59 8.47 -8.24 -24.29
CA ASN A 59 9.49 -9.26 -24.13
C ASN A 59 9.42 -10.31 -25.27
N MET A 60 8.93 -9.94 -26.45
CA MET A 60 8.78 -10.84 -27.61
C MET A 60 7.93 -12.09 -27.29
N GLY A 61 6.96 -11.97 -26.40
CA GLY A 61 6.10 -13.07 -25.98
C GLY A 61 6.72 -14.01 -24.94
N ALA A 62 7.93 -13.74 -24.46
CA ALA A 62 8.54 -14.53 -23.39
C ALA A 62 7.68 -14.45 -22.12
N PRO A 63 7.33 -15.57 -21.48
CA PRO A 63 6.47 -15.58 -20.30
C PRO A 63 7.23 -15.13 -19.08
N CYS A 64 6.60 -14.22 -18.30
CA CYS A 64 7.07 -13.81 -16.98
C CYS A 64 5.89 -13.41 -16.09
N PRO A 65 6.08 -13.26 -14.76
CA PRO A 65 5.06 -12.70 -13.90
C PRO A 65 4.69 -11.29 -14.36
N ALA A 66 3.41 -11.06 -14.67
CA ALA A 66 2.92 -9.78 -15.17
C ALA A 66 1.45 -9.58 -14.78
N TRP A 67 1.11 -8.37 -14.34
CA TRP A 67 -0.26 -8.00 -13.97
C TRP A 67 -1.14 -7.85 -15.21
N ALA A 68 -0.57 -7.30 -16.27
CA ALA A 68 -1.16 -7.15 -17.60
C ALA A 68 -0.08 -7.31 -18.66
N ASP A 69 -0.45 -7.49 -19.92
CA ASP A 69 0.50 -7.42 -21.01
C ASP A 69 1.01 -5.99 -21.21
N ILE A 70 2.28 -5.82 -21.55
CA ILE A 70 2.86 -4.56 -21.98
C ILE A 70 3.19 -4.66 -23.46
N LYS A 71 2.45 -3.93 -24.29
CA LYS A 71 2.64 -3.89 -25.73
C LYS A 71 3.65 -2.84 -26.17
N GLY A 72 3.94 -1.86 -25.29
CA GLY A 72 4.94 -0.82 -25.47
C GLY A 72 4.92 0.16 -24.30
N LEU A 73 5.97 0.98 -24.18
CA LEU A 73 6.13 2.01 -23.15
C LEU A 73 6.18 3.41 -23.77
N SER A 74 5.36 3.66 -24.78
CA SER A 74 5.10 4.99 -25.31
C SER A 74 3.69 5.44 -24.95
N PRO A 75 3.43 6.78 -24.91
CA PRO A 75 2.10 7.31 -24.60
C PRO A 75 0.97 6.80 -25.53
N ASP A 76 1.33 6.39 -26.73
CA ASP A 76 0.40 5.92 -27.76
C ASP A 76 0.31 4.36 -27.83
N SER A 77 1.08 3.67 -26.99
CA SER A 77 1.01 2.18 -26.93
C SER A 77 -0.34 1.75 -26.38
N PRO A 78 -0.99 0.74 -27.01
CA PRO A 78 -2.29 0.28 -26.53
C PRO A 78 -2.12 -0.50 -25.22
N ASP A 79 -2.95 -0.19 -24.23
CA ASP A 79 -3.01 -0.92 -22.96
C ASP A 79 -3.66 -2.30 -23.13
N ASP A 80 -3.28 -3.25 -22.29
CA ASP A 80 -4.00 -4.52 -22.08
C ASP A 80 -5.11 -4.30 -21.05
N GLU A 81 -6.25 -3.82 -21.55
CA GLU A 81 -7.39 -3.47 -20.68
C GLU A 81 -7.96 -4.67 -19.92
N GLU A 82 -7.99 -5.84 -20.58
CA GLU A 82 -8.55 -7.04 -19.95
C GLU A 82 -7.63 -7.54 -18.84
N GLY A 83 -6.31 -7.59 -19.08
CA GLY A 83 -5.34 -7.92 -18.05
C GLY A 83 -5.35 -6.94 -16.90
N ALA A 84 -5.44 -5.64 -17.18
CA ALA A 84 -5.54 -4.61 -16.16
C ALA A 84 -6.80 -4.76 -15.30
N LYS A 85 -7.97 -5.01 -15.90
CA LYS A 85 -9.23 -5.26 -15.17
C LYS A 85 -9.12 -6.47 -14.26
N GLN A 86 -8.60 -7.58 -14.75
CA GLN A 86 -8.39 -8.79 -13.94
C GLN A 86 -7.46 -8.54 -12.75
N ALA A 87 -6.39 -7.75 -12.94
CA ALA A 87 -5.48 -7.38 -11.87
C ALA A 87 -6.15 -6.44 -10.85
N ILE A 88 -6.95 -5.47 -11.29
CA ILE A 88 -7.73 -4.58 -10.43
C ILE A 88 -8.73 -5.39 -9.59
N GLU A 89 -9.48 -6.30 -10.21
CA GLU A 89 -10.43 -7.17 -9.49
C GLU A 89 -9.73 -8.01 -8.42
N TYR A 90 -8.54 -8.53 -8.73
CA TYR A 90 -7.74 -9.25 -7.75
C TYR A 90 -7.30 -8.36 -6.57
N VAL A 91 -6.83 -7.14 -6.82
CA VAL A 91 -6.47 -6.17 -5.77
C VAL A 91 -7.71 -5.80 -4.94
N HIS A 92 -8.85 -5.55 -5.60
CA HIS A 92 -10.12 -5.27 -4.90
C HIS A 92 -10.56 -6.44 -4.02
N LYS A 93 -10.31 -7.68 -4.46
CA LYS A 93 -10.55 -8.86 -3.61
C LYS A 93 -9.66 -8.85 -2.37
N LEU A 94 -8.37 -8.57 -2.50
CA LEU A 94 -7.47 -8.47 -1.34
C LEU A 94 -7.92 -7.39 -0.36
N ILE A 95 -8.39 -6.25 -0.86
CA ILE A 95 -8.98 -5.18 -0.03
C ILE A 95 -10.24 -5.69 0.68
N ALA A 96 -11.12 -6.36 -0.04
CA ALA A 96 -12.36 -6.90 0.54
C ALA A 96 -12.08 -7.96 1.63
N ASP A 97 -11.06 -8.80 1.46
CA ASP A 97 -10.63 -9.78 2.46
C ASP A 97 -10.16 -9.07 3.75
N GLU A 98 -9.44 -7.93 3.63
CA GLU A 98 -9.04 -7.11 4.79
C GLU A 98 -10.23 -6.41 5.46
N VAL A 99 -11.17 -5.91 4.67
CA VAL A 99 -12.40 -5.30 5.20
C VAL A 99 -13.23 -6.34 5.97
N ALA A 100 -13.35 -7.55 5.44
CA ALA A 100 -14.02 -8.66 6.12
C ALA A 100 -13.30 -9.07 7.42
N ALA A 101 -11.97 -8.87 7.50
CA ALA A 101 -11.17 -9.06 8.71
C ALA A 101 -11.25 -7.88 9.71
N GLY A 102 -12.02 -6.82 9.41
CA GLY A 102 -12.26 -5.69 10.30
C GLY A 102 -11.37 -4.46 10.05
N ILE A 103 -10.61 -4.43 8.97
CA ILE A 103 -9.81 -3.25 8.58
C ILE A 103 -10.62 -2.39 7.60
N PRO A 104 -11.06 -1.18 7.96
CA PRO A 104 -11.86 -0.35 7.06
C PRO A 104 -11.05 0.09 5.85
N PRO A 105 -11.68 0.37 4.69
CA PRO A 105 -10.99 0.82 3.46
C PRO A 105 -10.06 2.01 3.69
N SER A 106 -10.46 2.97 4.52
CA SER A 106 -9.64 4.12 4.90
C SER A 106 -8.35 3.78 5.69
N ARG A 107 -8.17 2.53 6.06
CA ARG A 107 -6.99 1.99 6.72
C ARG A 107 -6.21 1.02 5.83
N VAL A 108 -6.57 0.94 4.54
CA VAL A 108 -5.87 0.15 3.51
C VAL A 108 -5.17 1.10 2.55
N VAL A 109 -3.87 0.94 2.38
CA VAL A 109 -3.08 1.64 1.35
C VAL A 109 -2.65 0.63 0.30
N VAL A 110 -2.83 0.99 -0.96
CA VAL A 110 -2.35 0.18 -2.08
C VAL A 110 -1.21 0.91 -2.80
N GLY A 111 -0.26 0.17 -3.32
CA GLY A 111 0.82 0.77 -4.09
C GLY A 111 1.71 -0.28 -4.73
N GLY A 112 2.77 0.16 -5.38
CA GLY A 112 3.67 -0.77 -6.03
C GLY A 112 4.80 -0.09 -6.77
N PHE A 113 5.57 -0.92 -7.46
CA PHE A 113 6.68 -0.50 -8.30
C PHE A 113 6.38 -0.77 -9.78
N SER A 114 6.72 0.16 -10.67
CA SER A 114 6.64 -0.01 -12.12
C SER A 114 5.22 -0.43 -12.57
N GLN A 115 5.04 -1.58 -13.23
CA GLN A 115 3.73 -2.10 -13.62
C GLN A 115 2.80 -2.29 -12.41
N GLY A 116 3.32 -2.75 -11.27
CA GLY A 116 2.53 -2.88 -10.04
C GLY A 116 2.02 -1.53 -9.52
N ALA A 117 2.80 -0.46 -9.69
CA ALA A 117 2.36 0.90 -9.37
C ALA A 117 1.19 1.35 -10.26
N ALA A 118 1.27 1.07 -11.57
CA ALA A 118 0.21 1.40 -12.52
C ALA A 118 -1.12 0.70 -12.17
N ILE A 119 -1.08 -0.60 -11.84
CA ILE A 119 -2.26 -1.37 -11.41
C ILE A 119 -2.79 -0.88 -10.07
N SER A 120 -1.91 -0.59 -9.09
CA SER A 120 -2.30 -0.07 -7.79
C SER A 120 -3.01 1.28 -7.90
N CYS A 121 -2.51 2.15 -8.78
CA CYS A 121 -3.14 3.44 -9.08
C CYS A 121 -4.58 3.26 -9.58
N LEU A 122 -4.76 2.44 -10.61
CA LEU A 122 -6.09 2.14 -11.14
C LEU A 122 -6.99 1.49 -10.09
N SER A 123 -6.45 0.58 -9.27
CA SER A 123 -7.21 -0.07 -8.20
C SER A 123 -7.70 0.94 -7.16
N ALA A 124 -6.87 1.93 -6.76
CA ALA A 124 -7.28 2.98 -5.85
C ALA A 124 -8.32 3.91 -6.48
N MET A 125 -8.11 4.31 -7.73
CA MET A 125 -9.00 5.25 -8.45
C MET A 125 -10.38 4.66 -8.74
N THR A 126 -10.49 3.33 -8.85
CA THR A 126 -11.73 2.63 -9.21
C THR A 126 -12.41 1.91 -8.05
N HIS A 127 -11.79 1.90 -6.87
CA HIS A 127 -12.40 1.27 -5.69
C HIS A 127 -13.63 2.06 -5.22
N LYS A 128 -14.72 1.36 -4.91
CA LYS A 128 -16.01 1.97 -4.54
C LYS A 128 -15.96 2.89 -3.32
N GLU A 129 -15.07 2.60 -2.37
CA GLU A 129 -14.86 3.36 -1.14
C GLU A 129 -13.47 3.97 -1.13
N ALA A 130 -13.30 5.13 -0.49
CA ALA A 130 -12.01 5.78 -0.37
C ALA A 130 -11.02 4.93 0.44
N LEU A 131 -9.86 4.66 -0.15
CA LEU A 131 -8.75 4.00 0.54
C LEU A 131 -7.97 4.99 1.40
N GLY A 132 -7.14 4.47 2.33
CA GLY A 132 -6.25 5.28 3.13
C GLY A 132 -5.19 6.03 2.32
N GLY A 133 -4.83 5.52 1.16
CA GLY A 133 -3.89 6.17 0.24
C GLY A 133 -3.45 5.25 -0.90
N CYS A 134 -2.70 5.83 -1.83
CA CYS A 134 -2.07 5.11 -2.93
C CYS A 134 -0.63 5.60 -3.12
N PHE A 135 0.30 4.71 -3.46
CA PHE A 135 1.66 5.12 -3.83
C PHE A 135 2.13 4.44 -5.12
N LEU A 136 2.86 5.21 -5.91
CA LEU A 136 3.47 4.79 -7.16
C LEU A 136 4.99 4.99 -7.06
N LEU A 137 5.77 3.93 -7.20
CA LEU A 137 7.22 4.00 -7.34
C LEU A 137 7.57 3.69 -8.80
N SER A 138 8.09 4.66 -9.54
CA SER A 138 8.45 4.57 -10.97
C SER A 138 7.31 4.03 -11.85
N GLY A 139 6.07 4.43 -11.55
CA GLY A 139 4.87 3.99 -12.26
C GLY A 139 4.34 5.01 -13.28
N TRP A 140 3.21 4.67 -13.88
CA TRP A 140 2.47 5.53 -14.81
C TRP A 140 0.96 5.31 -14.71
N LEU A 141 0.18 6.19 -15.31
CA LEU A 141 -1.27 6.05 -15.41
C LEU A 141 -1.63 5.23 -16.66
N MET A 142 -1.96 3.95 -16.48
CA MET A 142 -2.54 3.10 -17.54
C MET A 142 -3.96 3.55 -17.86
N MET A 143 -4.44 3.18 -19.05
CA MET A 143 -5.82 3.41 -19.51
C MET A 143 -6.26 4.88 -19.39
N ARG A 144 -5.34 5.82 -19.51
CA ARG A 144 -5.55 7.25 -19.24
C ARG A 144 -6.82 7.83 -19.89
N GLN A 145 -7.15 7.41 -21.11
CA GLN A 145 -8.35 7.87 -21.82
C GLN A 145 -9.66 7.32 -21.22
N LYS A 146 -9.60 6.19 -20.49
CA LYS A 146 -10.77 5.51 -19.92
C LYS A 146 -10.97 5.80 -18.45
N VAL A 147 -9.90 6.16 -17.74
CA VAL A 147 -9.94 6.47 -16.30
C VAL A 147 -11.08 7.41 -15.93
N PRO A 148 -11.36 8.53 -16.65
CA PRO A 148 -12.44 9.44 -16.29
C PRO A 148 -13.81 8.75 -16.18
N SER A 149 -14.06 7.72 -16.99
CA SER A 149 -15.33 6.96 -16.96
C SER A 149 -15.37 5.86 -15.90
N MET A 150 -14.23 5.50 -15.34
CA MET A 150 -14.08 4.44 -14.32
C MET A 150 -13.84 4.99 -12.92
N LEU A 151 -13.55 6.28 -12.83
CA LEU A 151 -13.13 6.94 -11.61
C LEU A 151 -14.24 6.90 -10.55
N SER A 152 -13.92 6.37 -9.38
CA SER A 152 -14.84 6.34 -8.25
C SER A 152 -15.06 7.76 -7.69
N PRO A 153 -16.32 8.18 -7.47
CA PRO A 153 -16.59 9.46 -6.83
C PRO A 153 -15.92 9.62 -5.46
N SER A 154 -15.83 8.55 -4.68
CA SER A 154 -15.21 8.56 -3.34
C SER A 154 -13.70 8.84 -3.39
N PHE A 155 -13.01 8.44 -4.45
CA PHE A 155 -11.60 8.74 -4.64
C PHE A 155 -11.33 10.25 -4.67
N LEU A 156 -12.20 11.03 -5.33
CA LEU A 156 -12.08 12.48 -5.43
C LEU A 156 -12.68 13.21 -4.23
N SER A 157 -13.88 12.84 -3.79
CA SER A 157 -14.59 13.53 -2.70
C SER A 157 -13.82 13.45 -1.39
N ASP A 158 -13.24 12.29 -1.11
CA ASP A 158 -12.50 12.04 0.13
C ASP A 158 -11.00 12.37 -0.02
N LYS A 159 -10.61 12.88 -1.21
CA LYS A 159 -9.24 13.32 -1.51
C LYS A 159 -8.20 12.27 -1.16
N VAL A 160 -8.41 11.03 -1.61
CA VAL A 160 -7.47 9.92 -1.36
C VAL A 160 -6.04 10.39 -1.68
N PRO A 161 -5.12 10.39 -0.71
CA PRO A 161 -3.77 10.88 -0.94
C PRO A 161 -3.01 9.92 -1.88
N VAL A 162 -2.30 10.49 -2.84
CA VAL A 162 -1.44 9.75 -3.78
C VAL A 162 -0.02 10.27 -3.68
N LEU A 163 0.94 9.40 -3.41
CA LEU A 163 2.37 9.68 -3.54
C LEU A 163 2.88 9.07 -4.84
N HIS A 164 3.49 9.87 -5.72
CA HIS A 164 4.11 9.36 -6.93
C HIS A 164 5.60 9.73 -6.96
N CYS A 165 6.46 8.75 -6.79
CA CYS A 165 7.92 8.86 -6.82
C CYS A 165 8.47 8.43 -8.17
N HIS A 166 9.44 9.15 -8.74
CA HIS A 166 10.01 8.79 -10.03
C HIS A 166 11.45 9.28 -10.17
N GLY A 167 12.34 8.39 -10.65
CA GLY A 167 13.73 8.72 -10.93
C GLY A 167 13.90 9.55 -12.20
N THR A 168 14.72 10.62 -12.14
CA THR A 168 14.93 11.48 -13.31
C THR A 168 15.76 10.83 -14.42
N ASN A 169 16.53 9.76 -14.10
CA ASN A 169 17.32 8.97 -15.04
C ASN A 169 16.67 7.61 -15.36
N ASP A 170 15.38 7.46 -15.10
CA ASP A 170 14.66 6.24 -15.44
C ASP A 170 14.56 6.09 -16.97
N MET A 171 15.25 5.06 -17.51
CA MET A 171 15.29 4.74 -18.93
C MET A 171 14.32 3.61 -19.30
N ILE A 172 13.68 2.97 -18.33
CA ILE A 172 12.70 1.89 -18.54
C ILE A 172 11.30 2.49 -18.64
N VAL A 173 10.87 3.22 -17.60
CA VAL A 173 9.68 4.07 -17.62
C VAL A 173 10.17 5.53 -17.63
N PRO A 174 10.27 6.18 -18.79
CA PRO A 174 10.84 7.52 -18.88
C PRO A 174 10.22 8.50 -17.87
N PHE A 175 11.03 9.31 -17.22
CA PHE A 175 10.59 10.31 -16.24
C PHE A 175 9.42 11.16 -16.72
N LEU A 176 9.47 11.58 -17.99
CA LEU A 176 8.37 12.35 -18.61
C LEU A 176 7.04 11.58 -18.56
N PHE A 177 7.08 10.26 -18.67
CA PHE A 177 5.87 9.43 -18.61
C PHE A 177 5.22 9.44 -17.23
N GLY A 178 6.05 9.38 -16.16
CA GLY A 178 5.58 9.58 -14.78
C GLY A 178 5.02 10.99 -14.56
N GLN A 179 5.74 12.02 -15.03
CA GLN A 179 5.33 13.41 -14.89
C GLN A 179 3.99 13.70 -15.59
N VAL A 180 3.82 13.26 -16.83
CA VAL A 180 2.56 13.42 -17.58
C VAL A 180 1.42 12.64 -16.91
N SER A 181 1.71 11.47 -16.36
CA SER A 181 0.73 10.68 -15.60
C SER A 181 0.25 11.44 -14.36
N SER A 182 1.16 12.03 -13.58
CA SER A 182 0.81 12.85 -12.42
C SER A 182 -0.01 14.08 -12.79
N GLN A 183 0.38 14.78 -13.83
CA GLN A 183 -0.38 15.94 -14.32
C GLN A 183 -1.79 15.56 -14.77
N ALA A 184 -1.94 14.42 -15.45
CA ALA A 184 -3.26 13.93 -15.87
C ALA A 184 -4.14 13.58 -14.65
N MET A 185 -3.58 12.95 -13.61
CA MET A 185 -4.31 12.68 -12.36
C MET A 185 -4.70 13.98 -11.63
N GLU A 186 -3.79 14.95 -11.57
CA GLU A 186 -4.07 16.27 -10.97
C GLU A 186 -5.18 17.00 -11.71
N GLN A 187 -5.18 16.98 -13.06
CA GLN A 187 -6.24 17.55 -13.88
C GLN A 187 -7.61 16.88 -13.65
N MET A 188 -7.64 15.62 -13.27
CA MET A 188 -8.86 14.91 -12.86
C MET A 188 -9.27 15.23 -11.41
N GLY A 189 -8.51 16.03 -10.67
CA GLY A 189 -8.79 16.43 -9.29
C GLY A 189 -8.19 15.52 -8.22
N ALA A 190 -7.27 14.62 -8.58
CA ALA A 190 -6.59 13.76 -7.60
C ALA A 190 -5.71 14.58 -6.65
N ASN A 191 -5.64 14.14 -5.40
CA ASN A 191 -4.75 14.70 -4.37
C ASN A 191 -3.39 14.01 -4.45
N ILE A 192 -2.52 14.49 -5.35
CA ILE A 192 -1.25 13.86 -5.69
C ILE A 192 -0.04 14.70 -5.27
N ASP A 193 0.96 14.03 -4.67
CA ASP A 193 2.30 14.54 -4.39
C ASP A 193 3.30 13.85 -5.32
N PHE A 194 3.80 14.56 -6.33
CA PHE A 194 4.79 14.04 -7.29
C PHE A 194 6.19 14.41 -6.85
N LYS A 195 7.03 13.40 -6.59
CA LYS A 195 8.42 13.57 -6.12
C LYS A 195 9.43 13.06 -7.15
N PRO A 196 10.18 13.94 -7.82
CA PRO A 196 11.31 13.55 -8.65
C PRO A 196 12.54 13.22 -7.79
N TYR A 197 13.26 12.16 -8.16
CA TYR A 197 14.53 11.78 -7.53
C TYR A 197 15.69 11.97 -8.52
N PRO A 198 16.50 13.02 -8.36
CA PRO A 198 17.60 13.32 -9.26
C PRO A 198 18.62 12.18 -9.36
N GLY A 199 18.90 11.74 -10.58
CA GLY A 199 19.89 10.70 -10.87
C GLY A 199 19.41 9.26 -10.61
N MET A 200 18.28 9.03 -9.97
CA MET A 200 17.73 7.70 -9.75
C MET A 200 17.25 7.09 -11.07
N ALA A 201 17.62 5.85 -11.33
CA ALA A 201 17.20 5.07 -12.48
C ALA A 201 15.85 4.35 -12.22
N HIS A 202 15.56 3.24 -12.95
CA HIS A 202 14.37 2.41 -12.70
C HIS A 202 14.60 1.46 -11.52
N GLU A 203 14.67 2.03 -10.34
CA GLU A 203 15.00 1.35 -9.08
C GLU A 203 14.35 2.09 -7.90
N SER A 204 14.44 1.55 -6.70
CA SER A 204 14.10 2.30 -5.49
C SER A 204 15.36 2.75 -4.76
N SER A 205 15.27 3.88 -4.05
CA SER A 205 16.36 4.43 -3.27
C SER A 205 16.01 4.52 -1.77
N PRO A 206 17.02 4.57 -0.87
CA PRO A 206 16.77 4.80 0.55
C PRO A 206 15.97 6.07 0.84
N GLN A 207 16.19 7.14 0.05
CA GLN A 207 15.44 8.39 0.20
C GLN A 207 13.98 8.21 -0.20
N GLU A 208 13.71 7.54 -1.32
CA GLU A 208 12.34 7.22 -1.76
C GLU A 208 11.59 6.37 -0.73
N LEU A 209 12.24 5.34 -0.17
CA LEU A 209 11.64 4.49 0.87
C LEU A 209 11.42 5.26 2.18
N SER A 210 12.26 6.24 2.52
CA SER A 210 12.03 7.15 3.65
C SER A 210 10.80 8.04 3.43
N ASP A 211 10.63 8.57 2.22
CA ASP A 211 9.46 9.36 1.84
C ASP A 211 8.18 8.52 1.83
N LEU A 212 8.27 7.28 1.33
CA LEU A 212 7.16 6.31 1.42
C LEU A 212 6.79 6.02 2.87
N GLN A 213 7.77 5.82 3.76
CA GLN A 213 7.51 5.62 5.18
C GLN A 213 6.76 6.81 5.79
N ALA A 214 7.20 8.05 5.49
CA ALA A 214 6.56 9.26 5.98
C ALA A 214 5.12 9.38 5.44
N PHE A 215 4.89 9.05 4.17
CA PHE A 215 3.57 9.01 3.55
C PHE A 215 2.66 7.99 4.24
N LEU A 216 3.11 6.76 4.45
CA LEU A 216 2.33 5.72 5.12
C LEU A 216 1.97 6.11 6.55
N LYS A 217 2.91 6.68 7.33
CA LYS A 217 2.64 7.19 8.68
C LYS A 217 1.56 8.26 8.71
N LYS A 218 1.49 9.10 7.68
CA LYS A 218 0.46 10.13 7.53
C LYS A 218 -0.90 9.55 7.15
N CYS A 219 -0.93 8.60 6.19
CA CYS A 219 -2.17 8.01 5.68
C CYS A 219 -2.83 7.06 6.68
N ILE A 220 -2.03 6.25 7.36
CA ILE A 220 -2.49 5.20 8.29
C ILE A 220 -1.73 5.30 9.63
N PRO A 221 -1.88 6.42 10.36
CA PRO A 221 -1.20 6.59 11.64
C PRO A 221 -1.56 5.45 12.60
N GLU A 222 -0.67 5.13 13.53
CA GLU A 222 -1.00 4.21 14.62
C GLU A 222 -2.15 4.79 15.43
N ALA A 223 -3.20 3.98 15.62
CA ALA A 223 -4.30 4.43 16.45
C ALA A 223 -3.81 4.67 17.87
N PRO A 224 -4.21 5.75 18.53
CA PRO A 224 -3.87 5.94 19.92
C PRO A 224 -4.37 4.73 20.72
N PRO A 225 -3.63 4.32 21.76
CA PRO A 225 -4.08 3.24 22.63
C PRO A 225 -5.48 3.56 23.17
N ALA A 226 -6.32 2.53 23.28
CA ALA A 226 -7.68 2.71 23.80
C ALA A 226 -7.63 3.41 25.17
N PRO A 227 -8.58 4.31 25.48
CA PRO A 227 -8.61 4.96 26.78
C PRO A 227 -8.70 3.90 27.88
N ILE A 228 -7.93 4.09 28.97
CA ILE A 228 -8.02 3.22 30.14
C ILE A 228 -9.37 3.51 30.79
N PRO A 229 -10.18 2.49 31.14
CA PRO A 229 -11.37 2.72 31.96
C PRO A 229 -11.03 3.47 33.24
N SER A 230 -11.89 4.38 33.67
CA SER A 230 -11.70 5.13 34.92
C SER A 230 -11.54 4.24 36.15
N ASP A 231 -12.15 3.05 36.13
CA ASP A 231 -11.87 1.98 37.06
C ASP A 231 -11.43 0.71 36.32
N PRO A 232 -10.12 0.42 36.26
CA PRO A 232 -9.58 -0.78 35.64
C PRO A 232 -9.63 -2.05 36.52
N SER A 233 -10.22 -1.99 37.73
CA SER A 233 -10.20 -3.08 38.72
C SER A 233 -10.89 -4.35 38.21
N GLY A 234 -11.90 -4.19 37.35
CA GLY A 234 -12.64 -5.31 36.73
C GLY A 234 -11.91 -6.01 35.60
N LEU A 235 -10.81 -5.46 35.09
CA LEU A 235 -10.08 -6.02 33.95
C LEU A 235 -9.34 -7.32 34.33
N SER A 236 -9.27 -8.25 33.37
CA SER A 236 -8.48 -9.48 33.50
C SER A 236 -6.97 -9.19 33.41
N VAL A 237 -6.15 -10.13 33.89
CA VAL A 237 -4.68 -10.06 33.75
C VAL A 237 -4.25 -9.85 32.29
N LYS A 238 -4.94 -10.51 31.36
CA LYS A 238 -4.66 -10.39 29.90
C LYS A 238 -4.92 -8.96 29.41
N GLU A 239 -6.03 -8.35 29.82
CA GLU A 239 -6.38 -6.97 29.44
C GLU A 239 -5.41 -5.96 30.08
N LEU A 240 -5.07 -6.11 31.34
CA LEU A 240 -4.10 -5.25 32.02
C LEU A 240 -2.71 -5.31 31.36
N LYS A 241 -2.22 -6.53 31.03
CA LYS A 241 -0.96 -6.70 30.28
C LYS A 241 -1.05 -6.11 28.87
N GLY A 242 -2.20 -6.23 28.21
CA GLY A 242 -2.46 -5.60 26.92
C GLY A 242 -2.33 -4.07 26.98
N ILE A 243 -2.96 -3.44 27.97
CA ILE A 243 -2.90 -1.99 28.18
C ILE A 243 -1.47 -1.51 28.43
N LEU A 244 -0.70 -2.21 29.25
CA LEU A 244 0.70 -1.86 29.53
C LEU A 244 1.57 -2.00 28.28
N LYS A 245 1.41 -3.11 27.56
CA LYS A 245 2.14 -3.37 26.30
C LYS A 245 1.85 -2.31 25.23
N GLU A 246 0.58 -1.93 25.03
CA GLU A 246 0.18 -0.91 24.06
C GLU A 246 0.78 0.48 24.40
N ARG A 247 1.18 0.71 25.64
CA ARG A 247 1.79 1.97 26.13
C ARG A 247 3.30 1.89 26.34
N GLY A 248 3.91 0.77 25.95
CA GLY A 248 5.35 0.56 26.09
C GLY A 248 5.82 0.43 27.55
N VAL A 249 4.90 0.11 28.46
CA VAL A 249 5.23 -0.06 29.89
C VAL A 249 5.63 -1.50 30.15
N ASP A 250 6.83 -1.72 30.66
CA ASP A 250 7.31 -3.01 31.06
C ASP A 250 6.48 -3.60 32.22
N SER A 251 6.08 -4.83 32.10
CA SER A 251 5.33 -5.58 33.10
C SER A 251 6.04 -6.88 33.52
N SER A 252 7.32 -7.03 33.21
CA SER A 252 8.11 -8.23 33.54
C SER A 252 8.31 -8.42 35.04
N ASP A 253 8.22 -7.34 35.80
CA ASP A 253 8.30 -7.30 37.28
C ASP A 253 6.93 -7.46 37.97
N CYS A 254 5.84 -7.65 37.21
CA CYS A 254 4.50 -7.83 37.77
C CYS A 254 4.20 -9.33 37.91
N PHE A 255 4.18 -9.82 39.15
CA PHE A 255 3.93 -11.22 39.48
C PHE A 255 2.45 -11.50 39.76
N GLU A 256 1.72 -10.48 40.26
CA GLU A 256 0.32 -10.59 40.62
C GLU A 256 -0.56 -9.61 39.84
N LYS A 257 -1.88 -9.87 39.82
CA LYS A 257 -2.86 -8.97 39.18
C LYS A 257 -2.83 -7.57 39.81
N SER A 258 -2.58 -7.48 41.10
CA SER A 258 -2.44 -6.24 41.86
C SER A 258 -1.33 -5.34 41.33
N ASP A 259 -0.18 -5.91 40.93
CA ASP A 259 0.96 -5.17 40.43
C ASP A 259 0.62 -4.56 39.05
N LEU A 260 0.02 -5.36 38.18
CA LEU A 260 -0.45 -4.91 36.87
C LEU A 260 -1.49 -3.79 37.01
N LEU A 261 -2.42 -3.97 37.95
CA LEU A 261 -3.48 -2.97 38.21
C LEU A 261 -2.89 -1.65 38.74
N ALA A 262 -1.91 -1.71 39.62
CA ALA A 262 -1.22 -0.52 40.15
C ALA A 262 -0.52 0.24 39.01
N LYS A 263 0.21 -0.47 38.11
CA LYS A 263 0.84 0.15 36.95
C LYS A 263 -0.18 0.75 36.00
N VAL A 264 -1.29 0.06 35.72
CA VAL A 264 -2.35 0.62 34.83
C VAL A 264 -2.99 1.86 35.46
N LYS A 265 -3.25 1.85 36.77
CA LYS A 265 -3.80 3.03 37.48
C LYS A 265 -2.85 4.25 37.47
N SER A 266 -1.54 4.01 37.46
CA SER A 266 -0.55 5.12 37.37
C SER A 266 -0.51 5.80 35.98
N LEU A 267 -1.22 5.24 34.98
CA LEU A 267 -1.34 5.79 33.64
C LEU A 267 -2.64 6.60 33.42
N LEU A 268 -3.54 6.64 34.42
CA LEU A 268 -4.74 7.49 34.47
C LEU A 268 -4.40 8.90 34.85
#